data_a0aa1dfb02e6e1781feb9d7129c37ca9
#
_entry.id   a0aa1dfb02e6e1781feb9d7129c37ca9
#
_cell.length_a   1.000
_cell.length_b   1.000
_cell.length_c   1.000
_cell.angle_alpha   90.00
_cell.angle_beta   90.00
_cell.angle_gamma   90.00
#
_symmetry.space_group_name_H-M   'P 1'
#
loop_
_entity.id
_entity.type
_entity.pdbx_description
1 polymer ?
#
loop_
_entity_poly.entity_id
_entity_poly.type
_entity_poly.pdbx_seq_one_letter_code
_entity_poly.pdbx_strand_id
1 'polypeptide(L)'
;MSLSARVFLFSLLVFALGGSAMGEKSILLLPKQKTKGPMSLEETVASRRTRRDFQSKPLTLEELAQLLWAAQGITGTDGTLRAAPSGGALYPLDVYAVVGETSVHGLGPGLYRYLPRQHGLEQVRSGDLRKEMARASLRQMWMADAPVSLVLTAEYARIEGKYGSRGRRYALIEVGHAGQNIFLQAEALGLGAGIVGAFDDVGLAKALHLPRSHEPLIVMPVGHPRAP
;
A
#
# COMPACT_ATOMS: atom_id res chain seq x y z
N MET A 1 20.85 43.75 69.08
CA MET A 1 21.38 44.02 67.75
C MET A 1 20.91 42.90 66.81
N SER A 2 19.93 43.23 66.00
CA SER A 2 19.17 42.27 65.15
C SER A 2 19.72 42.36 63.70
N LEU A 3 20.16 41.26 63.14
CA LEU A 3 20.60 41.16 61.75
C LEU A 3 19.48 40.45 60.94
N SER A 4 18.80 41.27 60.10
CA SER A 4 17.73 40.80 59.20
C SER A 4 18.35 40.15 57.98
N ALA A 5 18.13 38.85 57.77
CA ALA A 5 18.48 38.16 56.52
C ALA A 5 17.38 38.39 55.48
N ARG A 6 17.73 39.04 54.36
CA ARG A 6 16.86 39.17 53.16
C ARG A 6 17.06 37.93 52.28
N VAL A 7 16.04 37.11 52.16
CA VAL A 7 15.98 35.99 51.22
C VAL A 7 15.58 36.57 49.86
N PHE A 8 16.47 36.48 48.85
CA PHE A 8 16.17 36.76 47.46
C PHE A 8 15.57 35.50 46.83
N LEU A 9 14.32 35.56 46.44
CA LEU A 9 13.64 34.52 45.69
C LEU A 9 13.98 34.71 44.20
N PHE A 10 14.84 33.84 43.64
CA PHE A 10 15.09 33.78 42.20
C PHE A 10 13.97 32.94 41.57
N SER A 11 13.06 33.61 40.87
CA SER A 11 12.06 32.94 40.01
C SER A 11 12.77 32.41 38.76
N LEU A 12 12.96 31.09 38.69
CA LEU A 12 13.45 30.41 37.50
C LEU A 12 12.28 30.24 36.51
N LEU A 13 12.24 31.10 35.50
CA LEU A 13 11.29 30.99 34.39
C LEU A 13 11.76 29.86 33.46
N VAL A 14 11.20 28.65 33.61
CA VAL A 14 11.42 27.55 32.69
C VAL A 14 10.61 27.81 31.43
N PHE A 15 11.27 28.26 30.38
CA PHE A 15 10.73 28.25 29.02
C PHE A 15 10.63 26.78 28.56
N ALA A 16 9.41 26.23 28.59
CA ALA A 16 9.12 24.97 27.91
C ALA A 16 9.15 25.24 26.40
N LEU A 17 10.27 24.91 25.78
CA LEU A 17 10.35 24.78 24.32
C LEU A 17 9.40 23.63 23.92
N GLY A 18 8.23 23.98 23.41
CA GLY A 18 7.31 23.06 22.77
C GLY A 18 7.95 22.50 21.51
N GLY A 19 8.78 21.47 21.63
CA GLY A 19 9.19 20.65 20.51
C GLY A 19 7.97 19.92 19.98
N SER A 20 7.51 20.26 18.77
CA SER A 20 6.59 19.40 18.01
C SER A 20 7.26 18.03 17.88
N ALA A 21 6.87 17.08 18.69
CA ALA A 21 7.21 15.68 18.50
C ALA A 21 6.60 15.31 17.14
N MET A 22 7.44 15.15 16.11
CA MET A 22 7.10 14.39 14.91
C MET A 22 6.76 12.99 15.43
N GLY A 23 5.45 12.70 15.54
CA GLY A 23 4.97 11.42 16.01
C GLY A 23 5.64 10.33 15.18
N GLU A 24 6.31 9.41 15.87
CA GLU A 24 6.88 8.21 15.29
C GLU A 24 5.73 7.50 14.56
N LYS A 25 5.84 7.39 13.21
CA LYS A 25 4.80 6.77 12.41
C LYS A 25 4.66 5.32 12.83
N SER A 26 3.57 4.97 13.46
CA SER A 26 3.33 3.61 13.94
C SER A 26 3.20 2.66 12.75
N ILE A 27 3.98 1.58 12.75
CA ILE A 27 3.89 0.49 11.77
C ILE A 27 2.96 -0.57 12.34
N LEU A 28 1.89 -0.87 11.61
CA LEU A 28 1.05 -2.03 11.88
C LEU A 28 1.71 -3.27 11.25
N LEU A 29 2.17 -4.20 12.08
CA LEU A 29 2.68 -5.48 11.59
C LEU A 29 1.52 -6.32 11.05
N LEU A 30 1.74 -6.93 9.89
CA LEU A 30 0.77 -7.78 9.23
C LEU A 30 0.90 -9.25 9.70
N PRO A 31 -0.19 -10.03 9.62
CA PRO A 31 -0.14 -11.47 9.81
C PRO A 31 0.88 -12.13 8.87
N LYS A 32 1.55 -13.16 9.37
CA LYS A 32 2.55 -13.90 8.60
C LYS A 32 1.91 -14.51 7.35
N GLN A 33 2.59 -14.38 6.21
CA GLN A 33 2.17 -14.94 4.94
C GLN A 33 2.12 -16.46 4.95
N LYS A 34 1.19 -17.03 4.18
CA LYS A 34 1.08 -18.47 3.92
C LYS A 34 1.85 -18.79 2.63
N THR A 35 2.57 -19.90 2.62
CA THR A 35 3.29 -20.42 1.44
C THR A 35 2.58 -21.60 0.78
N LYS A 36 1.43 -22.00 1.33
CA LYS A 36 0.54 -23.02 0.75
C LYS A 36 -0.88 -22.45 0.71
N GLY A 37 -1.53 -22.58 -0.42
CA GLY A 37 -2.90 -22.15 -0.67
C GLY A 37 -3.83 -23.34 -0.97
N PRO A 38 -5.15 -23.09 -1.07
CA PRO A 38 -6.15 -24.11 -1.37
C PRO A 38 -6.23 -24.48 -2.85
N MET A 39 -5.66 -23.69 -3.76
CA MET A 39 -5.66 -23.89 -5.21
C MET A 39 -4.24 -24.06 -5.74
N SER A 40 -4.07 -24.89 -6.77
CA SER A 40 -2.81 -24.97 -7.51
C SER A 40 -2.59 -23.70 -8.35
N LEU A 41 -1.36 -23.51 -8.83
CA LEU A 41 -1.03 -22.43 -9.75
C LEU A 41 -1.86 -22.53 -11.03
N GLU A 42 -1.98 -23.75 -11.57
CA GLU A 42 -2.70 -24.06 -12.80
C GLU A 42 -4.19 -23.71 -12.66
N GLU A 43 -4.81 -24.07 -11.54
CA GLU A 43 -6.19 -23.71 -11.24
C GLU A 43 -6.37 -22.20 -11.18
N THR A 44 -5.49 -21.47 -10.50
CA THR A 44 -5.58 -19.99 -10.40
C THR A 44 -5.37 -19.31 -11.75
N VAL A 45 -4.45 -19.82 -12.59
CA VAL A 45 -4.23 -19.32 -13.95
C VAL A 45 -5.46 -19.57 -14.83
N ALA A 46 -6.07 -20.74 -14.73
CA ALA A 46 -7.24 -21.12 -15.54
C ALA A 46 -8.51 -20.34 -15.14
N SER A 47 -8.72 -20.07 -13.84
CA SER A 47 -9.95 -19.45 -13.31
C SER A 47 -9.89 -17.91 -13.23
N ARG A 48 -8.68 -17.32 -13.09
CA ARG A 48 -8.51 -15.88 -12.94
C ARG A 48 -9.25 -15.08 -14.01
N ARG A 49 -10.12 -14.16 -13.54
CA ARG A 49 -10.81 -13.19 -14.41
C ARG A 49 -10.68 -11.78 -13.82
N THR A 50 -10.75 -10.76 -14.67
CA THR A 50 -10.92 -9.39 -14.21
C THR A 50 -12.33 -9.20 -13.66
N ARG A 51 -12.43 -8.85 -12.38
CA ARG A 51 -13.71 -8.60 -11.70
C ARG A 51 -13.88 -7.10 -11.45
N ARG A 52 -15.09 -6.60 -11.65
CA ARG A 52 -15.47 -5.19 -11.47
C ARG A 52 -16.72 -5.00 -10.63
N ASP A 53 -17.25 -6.08 -10.09
CA ASP A 53 -18.44 -6.11 -9.24
C ASP A 53 -18.13 -6.84 -7.94
N PHE A 54 -18.27 -6.14 -6.81
CA PHE A 54 -17.84 -6.61 -5.51
C PHE A 54 -19.00 -6.57 -4.50
N GLN A 55 -18.98 -7.53 -3.59
CA GLN A 55 -19.84 -7.53 -2.42
C GLN A 55 -19.33 -6.50 -1.39
N SER A 56 -20.23 -5.97 -0.57
CA SER A 56 -19.86 -5.11 0.58
C SER A 56 -19.28 -5.90 1.76
N LYS A 57 -18.65 -7.05 1.48
CA LYS A 57 -18.05 -7.90 2.49
C LYS A 57 -16.61 -7.45 2.75
N PRO A 58 -16.21 -7.18 4.00
CA PRO A 58 -14.85 -6.81 4.34
C PRO A 58 -13.86 -7.95 4.09
N LEU A 59 -12.60 -7.59 3.80
CA LEU A 59 -11.48 -8.50 3.83
C LEU A 59 -11.03 -8.74 5.27
N THR A 60 -10.41 -9.88 5.52
CA THR A 60 -9.60 -10.07 6.72
C THR A 60 -8.24 -9.40 6.56
N LEU A 61 -7.56 -9.15 7.68
CA LEU A 61 -6.21 -8.59 7.65
C LEU A 61 -5.21 -9.59 7.04
N GLU A 62 -5.45 -10.89 7.19
CA GLU A 62 -4.68 -11.98 6.57
C GLU A 62 -4.80 -11.98 5.05
N GLU A 63 -6.01 -11.75 4.50
CA GLU A 63 -6.22 -11.65 3.05
C GLU A 63 -5.47 -10.45 2.47
N LEU A 64 -5.56 -9.28 3.12
CA LEU A 64 -4.81 -8.09 2.71
C LEU A 64 -3.30 -8.33 2.80
N ALA A 65 -2.82 -8.91 3.90
CA ALA A 65 -1.40 -9.22 4.10
C ALA A 65 -0.86 -10.14 3.00
N GLN A 66 -1.64 -11.16 2.65
CA GLN A 66 -1.28 -12.13 1.63
C GLN A 66 -1.19 -11.51 0.22
N LEU A 67 -2.12 -10.63 -0.13
CA LEU A 67 -2.10 -9.88 -1.39
C LEU A 67 -0.87 -8.96 -1.49
N LEU A 68 -0.56 -8.23 -0.42
CA LEU A 68 0.61 -7.34 -0.35
C LEU A 68 1.92 -8.12 -0.44
N TRP A 69 2.00 -9.27 0.25
CA TRP A 69 3.14 -10.16 0.15
C TRP A 69 3.33 -10.72 -1.27
N ALA A 70 2.26 -11.17 -1.91
CA ALA A 70 2.31 -11.66 -3.29
C ALA A 70 2.81 -10.58 -4.28
N ALA A 71 2.46 -9.30 -4.04
CA ALA A 71 2.91 -8.19 -4.85
C ALA A 71 4.41 -7.92 -4.71
N GLN A 72 4.91 -7.70 -3.46
CA GLN A 72 6.26 -7.20 -3.21
C GLN A 72 6.88 -7.73 -1.91
N GLY A 73 6.31 -8.78 -1.30
CA GLY A 73 6.82 -9.34 -0.05
C GLY A 73 8.19 -10.01 -0.20
N ILE A 74 8.93 -10.04 0.89
CA ILE A 74 10.23 -10.71 0.96
C ILE A 74 10.01 -12.22 0.90
N THR A 75 10.81 -12.91 0.05
CA THR A 75 10.76 -14.37 -0.15
C THR A 75 12.10 -15.05 0.13
N GLY A 76 13.20 -14.32 -0.01
CA GLY A 76 14.55 -14.85 0.28
C GLY A 76 14.89 -14.82 1.76
N THR A 77 15.70 -15.75 2.20
CA THR A 77 16.17 -15.85 3.58
C THR A 77 17.13 -14.72 3.97
N ASP A 78 17.77 -14.13 2.98
CA ASP A 78 18.70 -12.98 3.13
C ASP A 78 17.97 -11.62 3.14
N GLY A 79 16.62 -11.61 2.96
CA GLY A 79 15.81 -10.41 2.94
C GLY A 79 15.97 -9.55 1.67
N THR A 80 16.63 -10.04 0.63
CA THR A 80 16.89 -9.30 -0.62
C THR A 80 15.89 -9.62 -1.72
N LEU A 81 15.42 -10.87 -1.81
CA LEU A 81 14.51 -11.32 -2.85
C LEU A 81 13.06 -11.01 -2.50
N ARG A 82 12.27 -10.66 -3.52
CA ARG A 82 10.84 -10.41 -3.39
C ARG A 82 10.00 -11.35 -4.25
N ALA A 83 8.69 -11.38 -3.99
CA ALA A 83 7.73 -12.22 -4.72
C ALA A 83 7.69 -11.87 -6.22
N ALA A 84 7.77 -10.59 -6.58
CA ALA A 84 7.93 -10.18 -7.97
C ALA A 84 9.41 -9.97 -8.31
N PRO A 85 9.89 -10.44 -9.48
CA PRO A 85 11.26 -10.19 -9.93
C PRO A 85 11.46 -8.72 -10.28
N SER A 86 12.66 -8.18 -10.02
CA SER A 86 13.01 -6.80 -10.31
C SER A 86 14.33 -6.69 -11.07
N GLY A 87 14.40 -5.75 -12.00
CA GLY A 87 15.60 -5.45 -12.77
C GLY A 87 16.77 -5.10 -11.86
N GLY A 88 17.77 -5.99 -11.77
CA GLY A 88 18.95 -5.82 -10.91
C GLY A 88 18.65 -5.80 -9.40
N ALA A 89 17.51 -6.31 -8.96
CA ALA A 89 17.01 -6.29 -7.60
C ALA A 89 16.92 -4.86 -7.01
N LEU A 90 16.57 -3.87 -7.84
CA LEU A 90 16.51 -2.45 -7.46
C LEU A 90 15.14 -2.03 -6.90
N TYR A 91 14.09 -2.81 -7.17
CA TYR A 91 12.74 -2.67 -6.60
C TYR A 91 12.20 -1.24 -6.64
N PRO A 92 11.99 -0.67 -7.85
CA PRO A 92 11.46 0.69 -8.00
C PRO A 92 10.00 0.82 -7.55
N LEU A 93 9.28 -0.29 -7.34
CA LEU A 93 7.87 -0.26 -7.02
C LEU A 93 7.60 -0.08 -5.53
N ASP A 94 6.59 0.73 -5.22
CA ASP A 94 5.90 0.79 -3.94
C ASP A 94 4.44 0.36 -4.10
N VAL A 95 3.89 -0.29 -3.07
CA VAL A 95 2.50 -0.73 -3.04
C VAL A 95 1.78 0.02 -1.94
N TYR A 96 0.67 0.63 -2.30
CA TYR A 96 -0.25 1.29 -1.38
C TYR A 96 -1.58 0.55 -1.34
N ALA A 97 -2.20 0.49 -0.17
CA ALA A 97 -3.56 0.01 0.00
C ALA A 97 -4.49 1.18 0.34
N VAL A 98 -5.46 1.44 -0.52
CA VAL A 98 -6.60 2.33 -0.25
C VAL A 98 -7.67 1.47 0.40
N VAL A 99 -7.91 1.70 1.69
CA VAL A 99 -8.85 0.93 2.52
C VAL A 99 -10.09 1.77 2.77
N GLY A 100 -11.27 1.22 2.50
CA GLY A 100 -12.54 1.88 2.75
C GLY A 100 -13.02 1.74 4.20
N GLU A 101 -14.12 2.43 4.52
CA GLU A 101 -14.76 2.33 5.82
C GLU A 101 -15.25 0.90 6.07
N THR A 102 -14.93 0.33 7.25
CA THR A 102 -15.29 -1.06 7.63
C THR A 102 -14.90 -2.13 6.60
N SER A 103 -13.92 -1.84 5.75
CA SER A 103 -13.56 -2.67 4.59
C SER A 103 -12.51 -3.74 4.87
N VAL A 104 -11.77 -3.62 5.97
CA VAL A 104 -10.82 -4.63 6.45
C VAL A 104 -10.98 -4.79 7.96
N HIS A 105 -11.13 -6.01 8.43
CA HIS A 105 -11.25 -6.28 9.85
C HIS A 105 -10.01 -5.80 10.62
N GLY A 106 -10.23 -4.98 11.64
CA GLY A 106 -9.15 -4.45 12.49
C GLY A 106 -8.32 -3.31 11.87
N LEU A 107 -8.69 -2.81 10.68
CA LEU A 107 -7.99 -1.72 10.01
C LEU A 107 -8.96 -0.58 9.67
N GLY A 108 -8.65 0.64 10.10
CA GLY A 108 -9.44 1.83 9.78
C GLY A 108 -9.32 2.25 8.31
N PRO A 109 -10.23 3.15 7.84
CA PRO A 109 -10.15 3.67 6.48
C PRO A 109 -8.91 4.55 6.30
N GLY A 110 -8.26 4.43 5.15
CA GLY A 110 -7.07 5.22 4.86
C GLY A 110 -6.26 4.75 3.66
N LEU A 111 -5.17 5.48 3.45
CA LEU A 111 -4.09 5.10 2.56
C LEU A 111 -2.94 4.54 3.42
N TYR A 112 -2.54 3.33 3.10
CA TYR A 112 -1.45 2.63 3.78
C TYR A 112 -0.36 2.27 2.78
N ARG A 113 0.91 2.54 3.13
CA ARG A 113 2.07 2.08 2.38
C ARG A 113 2.53 0.74 2.92
N TYR A 114 2.71 -0.24 2.06
CA TYR A 114 3.29 -1.53 2.43
C TYR A 114 4.80 -1.42 2.59
N LEU A 115 5.31 -1.95 3.69
CA LEU A 115 6.72 -2.00 4.05
C LEU A 115 7.21 -3.45 3.99
N PRO A 116 7.81 -3.89 2.87
CA PRO A 116 8.17 -5.30 2.67
C PRO A 116 9.12 -5.87 3.74
N ARG A 117 10.10 -5.07 4.20
CA ARG A 117 11.09 -5.51 5.20
C ARG A 117 10.48 -5.84 6.55
N GLN A 118 9.48 -5.07 6.97
CA GLN A 118 8.76 -5.26 8.22
C GLN A 118 7.55 -6.19 8.06
N HIS A 119 7.16 -6.50 6.83
CA HIS A 119 5.85 -7.06 6.51
C HIS A 119 4.76 -6.31 7.26
N GLY A 120 4.69 -5.00 7.03
CA GLY A 120 3.85 -4.09 7.78
C GLY A 120 3.24 -2.98 6.93
N LEU A 121 2.34 -2.24 7.54
CA LEU A 121 1.67 -1.08 6.95
C LEU A 121 2.03 0.19 7.72
N GLU A 122 2.41 1.23 6.99
CA GLU A 122 2.52 2.60 7.47
C GLU A 122 1.29 3.38 7.01
N GLN A 123 0.50 3.94 7.93
CA GLN A 123 -0.61 4.80 7.55
C GLN A 123 -0.06 6.13 7.01
N VAL A 124 -0.33 6.40 5.73
CA VAL A 124 0.05 7.65 5.06
C VAL A 124 -1.01 8.72 5.28
N ARG A 125 -2.29 8.31 5.24
CA ARG A 125 -3.44 9.20 5.41
C ARG A 125 -4.63 8.44 5.98
N SER A 126 -5.40 9.09 6.85
CA SER A 126 -6.69 8.60 7.35
C SER A 126 -7.84 9.03 6.42
N GLY A 127 -8.97 8.33 6.51
CA GLY A 127 -10.21 8.59 5.78
C GLY A 127 -10.36 7.74 4.51
N ASP A 128 -11.59 7.53 4.09
CA ASP A 128 -11.93 6.72 2.92
C ASP A 128 -11.68 7.50 1.63
N LEU A 129 -10.64 7.14 0.90
CA LEU A 129 -10.20 7.80 -0.35
C LEU A 129 -10.69 7.08 -1.62
N ARG A 130 -11.52 6.05 -1.51
CA ARG A 130 -11.95 5.24 -2.67
C ARG A 130 -12.70 6.07 -3.71
N LYS A 131 -13.56 6.99 -3.29
CA LYS A 131 -14.33 7.84 -4.21
C LYS A 131 -13.44 8.85 -4.93
N GLU A 132 -12.49 9.47 -4.23
CA GLU A 132 -11.51 10.39 -4.81
C GLU A 132 -10.63 9.67 -5.84
N MET A 133 -10.14 8.49 -5.51
CA MET A 133 -9.38 7.60 -6.40
C MET A 133 -10.20 7.24 -7.65
N ALA A 134 -11.45 6.82 -7.48
CA ALA A 134 -12.32 6.45 -8.60
C ALA A 134 -12.63 7.64 -9.53
N ARG A 135 -12.80 8.85 -8.97
CA ARG A 135 -12.98 10.08 -9.77
C ARG A 135 -11.74 10.41 -10.59
N ALA A 136 -10.54 10.33 -10.00
CA ALA A 136 -9.26 10.52 -10.69
C ALA A 136 -9.00 9.44 -11.74
N SER A 137 -9.58 8.26 -11.57
CA SER A 137 -9.51 7.13 -12.51
C SER A 137 -10.62 7.23 -13.57
N LEU A 138 -10.74 8.37 -14.25
CA LEU A 138 -11.72 8.66 -15.30
C LEU A 138 -13.16 8.36 -14.88
N ARG A 139 -13.48 8.62 -13.61
CA ARG A 139 -14.82 8.38 -13.00
C ARG A 139 -15.28 6.91 -13.05
N GLN A 140 -14.36 5.96 -13.01
CA GLN A 140 -14.69 4.52 -12.94
C GLN A 140 -15.21 4.17 -11.52
N MET A 141 -16.45 4.60 -11.22
CA MET A 141 -16.99 4.58 -9.84
C MET A 141 -17.16 3.18 -9.25
N TRP A 142 -17.23 2.12 -10.06
CA TRP A 142 -17.23 0.73 -9.61
C TRP A 142 -16.00 0.39 -8.73
N MET A 143 -14.89 1.13 -8.90
CA MET A 143 -13.69 0.95 -8.07
C MET A 143 -13.92 1.30 -6.61
N ALA A 144 -14.86 2.23 -6.33
CA ALA A 144 -15.19 2.63 -4.97
C ALA A 144 -16.05 1.59 -4.22
N ASP A 145 -16.63 0.62 -4.94
CA ASP A 145 -17.39 -0.49 -4.35
C ASP A 145 -16.48 -1.60 -3.83
N ALA A 146 -15.25 -1.69 -4.33
CA ALA A 146 -14.26 -2.61 -3.80
C ALA A 146 -13.86 -2.21 -2.38
N PRO A 147 -13.77 -3.15 -1.42
CA PRO A 147 -13.35 -2.86 -0.05
C PRO A 147 -11.92 -2.29 0.02
N VAL A 148 -11.03 -2.76 -0.85
CA VAL A 148 -9.62 -2.33 -0.93
C VAL A 148 -9.22 -2.13 -2.37
N SER A 149 -8.36 -1.14 -2.63
CA SER A 149 -7.64 -1.03 -3.90
C SER A 149 -6.14 -0.98 -3.64
N LEU A 150 -5.39 -1.83 -4.34
CA LEU A 150 -3.93 -1.79 -4.32
C LEU A 150 -3.45 -0.86 -5.44
N VAL A 151 -2.68 0.16 -5.08
CA VAL A 151 -2.07 1.12 -6.02
C VAL A 151 -0.58 0.84 -6.09
N LEU A 152 -0.11 0.48 -7.27
CA LEU A 152 1.31 0.25 -7.51
C LEU A 152 1.89 1.49 -8.18
N THR A 153 2.96 2.01 -7.57
CA THR A 153 3.66 3.20 -8.03
C THR A 153 5.12 2.89 -8.32
N ALA A 154 5.77 3.70 -9.12
CA ALA A 154 7.22 3.60 -9.33
C ALA A 154 7.94 4.85 -8.85
N GLU A 155 9.06 4.65 -8.17
CA GLU A 155 10.10 5.66 -7.93
C GLU A 155 11.28 5.33 -8.87
N TYR A 156 11.26 5.95 -10.06
CA TYR A 156 12.21 5.62 -11.13
C TYR A 156 13.67 5.88 -10.76
N ALA A 157 13.94 6.84 -9.89
CA ALA A 157 15.30 7.14 -9.44
C ALA A 157 16.05 5.91 -8.88
N ARG A 158 15.30 4.95 -8.28
CA ARG A 158 15.89 3.70 -7.76
C ARG A 158 16.51 2.84 -8.84
N ILE A 159 15.97 2.86 -10.06
CA ILE A 159 16.39 1.98 -11.15
C ILE A 159 17.16 2.73 -12.25
N GLU A 160 16.89 4.01 -12.46
CA GLU A 160 17.56 4.85 -13.45
C GLU A 160 19.02 5.09 -13.10
N GLY A 161 19.40 5.10 -11.81
CA GLY A 161 20.80 5.20 -11.37
C GLY A 161 21.71 4.12 -11.96
N LYS A 162 21.17 2.91 -12.25
CA LYS A 162 21.89 1.80 -12.87
C LYS A 162 21.66 1.69 -14.37
N TYR A 163 20.43 1.92 -14.84
CA TYR A 163 20.01 1.60 -16.20
C TYR A 163 19.66 2.82 -17.05
N GLY A 164 19.86 4.04 -16.53
CA GLY A 164 19.49 5.27 -17.22
C GLY A 164 18.00 5.25 -17.61
N SER A 165 17.65 5.87 -18.72
CA SER A 165 16.26 5.93 -19.23
C SER A 165 15.62 4.57 -19.47
N ARG A 166 16.43 3.50 -19.64
CA ARG A 166 15.91 2.14 -19.79
C ARG A 166 15.26 1.60 -18.50
N GLY A 167 15.61 2.17 -17.36
CA GLY A 167 15.02 1.83 -16.05
C GLY A 167 13.51 1.95 -16.01
N ARG A 168 12.92 2.98 -16.65
CA ARG A 168 11.45 3.13 -16.75
C ARG A 168 10.79 1.93 -17.39
N ARG A 169 11.36 1.42 -18.52
CA ARG A 169 10.83 0.22 -19.18
C ARG A 169 10.87 -1.00 -18.26
N TYR A 170 11.92 -1.15 -17.45
CA TYR A 170 12.02 -2.27 -16.52
C TYR A 170 11.01 -2.17 -15.38
N ALA A 171 10.76 -0.98 -14.85
CA ALA A 171 9.71 -0.76 -13.86
C ALA A 171 8.31 -1.08 -14.42
N LEU A 172 8.03 -0.74 -15.68
CA LEU A 172 6.77 -1.07 -16.35
C LEU A 172 6.59 -2.58 -16.55
N ILE A 173 7.67 -3.32 -16.82
CA ILE A 173 7.64 -4.78 -16.87
C ILE A 173 7.39 -5.35 -15.47
N GLU A 174 8.07 -4.83 -14.46
CA GLU A 174 7.95 -5.27 -13.06
C GLU A 174 6.53 -5.09 -12.51
N VAL A 175 5.87 -3.96 -12.82
CA VAL A 175 4.49 -3.74 -12.36
C VAL A 175 3.52 -4.77 -12.92
N GLY A 176 3.75 -5.24 -14.17
CA GLY A 176 2.98 -6.35 -14.74
C GLY A 176 3.16 -7.66 -13.98
N HIS A 177 4.40 -7.97 -13.54
CA HIS A 177 4.68 -9.15 -12.71
C HIS A 177 3.96 -9.07 -11.36
N ALA A 178 4.07 -7.94 -10.66
CA ALA A 178 3.41 -7.73 -9.37
C ALA A 178 1.88 -7.76 -9.50
N GLY A 179 1.34 -7.14 -10.56
CA GLY A 179 -0.09 -7.16 -10.84
C GLY A 179 -0.63 -8.55 -11.11
N GLN A 180 0.10 -9.38 -11.88
CA GLN A 180 -0.29 -10.78 -12.11
C GLN A 180 -0.24 -11.59 -10.82
N ASN A 181 0.77 -11.38 -9.97
CA ASN A 181 0.83 -12.04 -8.67
C ASN A 181 -0.39 -11.70 -7.79
N ILE A 182 -0.82 -10.42 -7.78
CA ILE A 182 -2.03 -10.01 -7.07
C ILE A 182 -3.26 -10.73 -7.62
N PHE A 183 -3.41 -10.83 -8.93
CA PHE A 183 -4.53 -11.54 -9.55
C PHE A 183 -4.59 -13.01 -9.14
N LEU A 184 -3.47 -13.73 -9.24
CA LEU A 184 -3.40 -15.15 -8.91
C LEU A 184 -3.64 -15.37 -7.41
N GLN A 185 -3.07 -14.49 -6.57
CA GLN A 185 -3.28 -14.59 -5.13
C GLN A 185 -4.72 -14.27 -4.72
N ALA A 186 -5.36 -13.29 -5.36
CA ALA A 186 -6.77 -12.99 -5.13
C ALA A 186 -7.65 -14.21 -5.47
N GLU A 187 -7.42 -14.83 -6.64
CA GLU A 187 -8.15 -16.03 -7.06
C GLU A 187 -7.97 -17.16 -6.05
N ALA A 188 -6.73 -17.42 -5.59
CA ALA A 188 -6.43 -18.46 -4.61
C ALA A 188 -7.09 -18.21 -3.23
N LEU A 189 -7.44 -16.96 -2.92
CA LEU A 189 -8.15 -16.57 -1.70
C LEU A 189 -9.68 -16.55 -1.88
N GLY A 190 -10.20 -16.89 -3.07
CA GLY A 190 -11.62 -16.73 -3.39
C GLY A 190 -12.06 -15.28 -3.52
N LEU A 191 -11.12 -14.37 -3.73
CA LEU A 191 -11.34 -12.96 -4.01
C LEU A 191 -11.32 -12.69 -5.51
N GLY A 192 -11.89 -11.56 -5.92
CA GLY A 192 -11.76 -11.03 -7.26
C GLY A 192 -10.88 -9.78 -7.28
N ALA A 193 -10.18 -9.57 -8.39
CA ALA A 193 -9.42 -8.35 -8.62
C ALA A 193 -9.76 -7.73 -9.98
N GLY A 194 -9.77 -6.40 -10.04
CA GLY A 194 -9.75 -5.62 -11.28
C GLY A 194 -8.36 -5.04 -11.52
N ILE A 195 -8.13 -4.50 -12.72
CA ILE A 195 -6.94 -3.72 -13.04
C ILE A 195 -7.36 -2.49 -13.85
N VAL A 196 -6.84 -1.34 -13.47
CA VAL A 196 -7.07 -0.04 -14.11
C VAL A 196 -5.72 0.62 -14.34
N GLY A 197 -5.43 0.91 -15.61
CA GLY A 197 -4.30 1.76 -16.05
C GLY A 197 -4.79 3.07 -16.67
N ALA A 198 -6.12 3.27 -16.76
CA ALA A 198 -6.71 4.46 -17.35
C ALA A 198 -7.15 5.42 -16.23
N PHE A 199 -6.29 6.38 -15.91
CA PHE A 199 -6.51 7.44 -14.92
C PHE A 199 -5.73 8.70 -15.30
N ASP A 200 -6.04 9.82 -14.65
CA ASP A 200 -5.22 11.02 -14.66
C ASP A 200 -4.08 10.82 -13.63
N ASP A 201 -2.84 10.67 -14.11
CA ASP A 201 -1.67 10.38 -13.27
C ASP A 201 -1.48 11.46 -12.18
N VAL A 202 -1.56 12.74 -12.56
CA VAL A 202 -1.40 13.87 -11.64
C VAL A 202 -2.58 13.96 -10.67
N GLY A 203 -3.80 13.79 -11.20
CA GLY A 203 -5.04 13.80 -10.41
C GLY A 203 -5.05 12.65 -9.40
N LEU A 204 -4.65 11.45 -9.78
CA LEU A 204 -4.58 10.29 -8.90
C LEU A 204 -3.51 10.44 -7.81
N ALA A 205 -2.30 10.89 -8.20
CA ALA A 205 -1.23 11.15 -7.23
C ALA A 205 -1.65 12.21 -6.20
N LYS A 206 -2.34 13.27 -6.65
CA LYS A 206 -2.87 14.32 -5.77
C LYS A 206 -4.00 13.79 -4.87
N ALA A 207 -4.95 13.04 -5.40
CA ALA A 207 -6.07 12.48 -4.64
C ALA A 207 -5.60 11.55 -3.52
N LEU A 208 -4.54 10.78 -3.78
CA LEU A 208 -3.94 9.85 -2.82
C LEU A 208 -2.80 10.46 -2.00
N HIS A 209 -2.43 11.74 -2.24
CA HIS A 209 -1.29 12.39 -1.56
C HIS A 209 0.02 11.58 -1.68
N LEU A 210 0.27 11.00 -2.84
CA LEU A 210 1.50 10.27 -3.09
C LEU A 210 2.72 11.22 -3.07
N PRO A 211 3.90 10.72 -2.68
CA PRO A 211 5.14 11.47 -2.83
C PRO A 211 5.36 11.89 -4.29
N ARG A 212 5.93 13.07 -4.52
CA ARG A 212 6.18 13.57 -5.89
C ARG A 212 7.07 12.66 -6.74
N SER A 213 7.90 11.83 -6.11
CA SER A 213 8.76 10.85 -6.78
C SER A 213 8.04 9.56 -7.15
N HIS A 214 6.80 9.36 -6.72
CA HIS A 214 6.03 8.13 -6.95
C HIS A 214 4.99 8.35 -8.05
N GLU A 215 5.25 7.79 -9.24
CA GLU A 215 4.29 7.79 -10.35
C GLU A 215 3.34 6.59 -10.22
N PRO A 216 2.02 6.79 -10.16
CA PRO A 216 1.06 5.69 -10.16
C PRO A 216 1.08 4.97 -11.50
N LEU A 217 1.14 3.64 -11.51
CA LEU A 217 1.21 2.83 -12.72
C LEU A 217 -0.06 2.01 -12.97
N ILE A 218 -0.59 1.38 -11.93
CA ILE A 218 -1.85 0.63 -11.97
C ILE A 218 -2.61 0.76 -10.65
N VAL A 219 -3.93 0.65 -10.74
CA VAL A 219 -4.81 0.48 -9.59
C VAL A 219 -5.52 -0.86 -9.71
N MET A 220 -5.50 -1.64 -8.64
CA MET A 220 -6.14 -2.96 -8.58
C MET A 220 -7.18 -3.00 -7.45
N PRO A 221 -8.46 -2.72 -7.75
CA PRO A 221 -9.56 -2.98 -6.81
C PRO A 221 -9.68 -4.47 -6.53
N VAL A 222 -9.80 -4.84 -5.26
CA VAL A 222 -9.90 -6.23 -4.79
C VAL A 222 -11.03 -6.35 -3.78
N GLY A 223 -11.79 -7.45 -3.85
CA GLY A 223 -12.88 -7.75 -2.95
C GLY A 223 -13.49 -9.12 -3.20
N HIS A 224 -14.49 -9.48 -2.41
CA HIS A 224 -15.28 -10.68 -2.70
C HIS A 224 -16.12 -10.43 -3.95
N PRO A 225 -15.98 -11.23 -5.03
CA PRO A 225 -16.76 -11.02 -6.24
C PRO A 225 -18.25 -11.32 -5.98
N ARG A 226 -19.16 -10.59 -6.62
CA ARG A 226 -20.54 -11.05 -6.73
C ARG A 226 -20.59 -12.26 -7.64
N ALA A 227 -21.50 -13.18 -7.36
CA ALA A 227 -21.75 -14.29 -8.26
C ALA A 227 -22.19 -13.73 -9.63
N PRO A 228 -21.78 -14.38 -10.75
CA PRO A 228 -22.17 -13.97 -12.09
C PRO A 228 -23.68 -14.06 -12.29
#